data_bcdf4e6783387e46e7d382d40ee16460
#
_entry.id   bcdf4e6783387e46e7d382d40ee16460
#
_cell.length_a   1.000
_cell.length_b   1.000
_cell.length_c   1.000
_cell.angle_alpha   90.00
_cell.angle_beta   90.00
_cell.angle_gamma   90.00
#
_symmetry.space_group_name_H-M   'P 1'
#
loop_
_entity.id
_entity.type
_entity.pdbx_description
1 polymer ?
#
loop_
_entity_poly.entity_id
_entity_poly.type
_entity_poly.pdbx_seq_one_letter_code
_entity_poly.pdbx_strand_id
1 'polypeptide(L)'
;MVDNITLKCCDKEVYHHLCYGTFVEESNWISGKPYDRLLLNNGKSGTDRENLKIEFERDSMTISGSIRKWYYGASSLDDLTKTDLEKAWRKVAAWLGISFDTLRTFEISEIEIGLNVPINMTCTEMVHRIWGCLLYTSDAADDLIG
;
A
#
# COMPACT_ATOMS: atom_id res chain seq x y z
N MET A 1 4.06 9.24 9.37
CA MET A 1 3.05 9.01 8.31
C MET A 1 3.05 7.54 7.93
N VAL A 2 1.89 6.89 7.82
CA VAL A 2 1.78 5.53 7.26
C VAL A 2 1.83 5.64 5.74
N ASP A 3 2.79 5.00 5.10
CA ASP A 3 2.92 5.02 3.63
C ASP A 3 2.36 3.73 3.02
N ASN A 4 2.98 2.60 3.26
CA ASN A 4 2.46 1.31 2.84
C ASN A 4 1.91 0.51 4.01
N ILE A 5 0.91 -0.29 3.74
CA ILE A 5 0.32 -1.19 4.72
C ILE A 5 -0.13 -2.47 4.01
N THR A 6 0.06 -3.58 4.68
CA THR A 6 -0.49 -4.87 4.27
C THR A 6 -1.40 -5.38 5.38
N LEU A 7 -2.67 -5.52 5.05
CA LEU A 7 -3.68 -6.12 5.92
C LEU A 7 -3.96 -7.55 5.47
N LYS A 8 -4.11 -8.46 6.41
CA LYS A 8 -4.45 -9.86 6.16
C LYS A 8 -5.78 -10.22 6.81
N CYS A 9 -6.64 -10.88 6.05
CA CYS A 9 -7.89 -11.45 6.51
C CYS A 9 -7.87 -12.95 6.38
N CYS A 10 -8.15 -13.65 7.48
CA CYS A 10 -8.31 -15.10 7.55
C CYS A 10 -9.77 -15.52 7.81
N ASP A 11 -10.71 -14.56 7.83
CA ASP A 11 -12.13 -14.84 7.98
C ASP A 11 -12.69 -15.44 6.68
N LYS A 12 -13.21 -16.66 6.76
CA LYS A 12 -13.68 -17.40 5.59
C LYS A 12 -14.95 -16.79 4.97
N GLU A 13 -15.81 -16.18 5.74
CA GLU A 13 -17.03 -15.57 5.22
C GLU A 13 -16.68 -14.31 4.44
N VAL A 14 -15.81 -13.47 4.98
CA VAL A 14 -15.28 -12.29 4.29
C VAL A 14 -14.51 -12.69 3.05
N TYR A 15 -13.65 -13.70 3.14
CA TYR A 15 -12.90 -14.24 2.01
C TYR A 15 -13.85 -14.68 0.88
N HIS A 16 -14.86 -15.48 1.18
CA HIS A 16 -15.83 -15.94 0.19
C HIS A 16 -16.64 -14.79 -0.40
N HIS A 17 -17.08 -13.85 0.42
CA HIS A 17 -17.79 -12.66 -0.05
C HIS A 17 -16.95 -11.87 -1.06
N LEU A 18 -15.67 -11.68 -0.79
CA LEU A 18 -14.77 -10.90 -1.64
C LEU A 18 -14.25 -11.69 -2.85
N CYS A 19 -13.93 -12.97 -2.67
CA CYS A 19 -13.40 -13.82 -3.73
C CYS A 19 -14.42 -14.18 -4.81
N TYR A 20 -15.69 -14.33 -4.43
CA TYR A 20 -16.78 -14.73 -5.32
C TYR A 20 -17.83 -13.61 -5.54
N GLY A 21 -17.59 -12.44 -4.98
CA GLY A 21 -18.47 -11.28 -5.14
C GLY A 21 -18.39 -10.67 -6.53
N THR A 22 -19.46 -9.93 -6.90
CA THR A 22 -19.62 -9.34 -8.24
C THR A 22 -19.14 -7.89 -8.34
N PHE A 23 -18.39 -7.37 -7.38
CA PHE A 23 -18.03 -5.95 -7.36
C PHE A 23 -16.80 -5.60 -8.21
N VAL A 24 -16.45 -6.45 -9.18
CA VAL A 24 -15.31 -6.20 -10.05
C VAL A 24 -15.74 -6.19 -11.50
N GLU A 25 -15.88 -5.00 -12.06
CA GLU A 25 -16.10 -4.81 -13.49
C GLU A 25 -14.85 -5.11 -14.34
N GLU A 26 -13.66 -5.14 -13.74
CA GLU A 26 -12.38 -5.38 -14.42
C GLU A 26 -11.65 -6.60 -13.84
N SER A 27 -12.26 -7.74 -13.94
CA SER A 27 -11.60 -8.97 -13.52
C SER A 27 -11.06 -9.74 -14.70
N ASN A 28 -9.79 -10.02 -14.66
CA ASN A 28 -9.20 -11.03 -15.54
C ASN A 28 -9.66 -12.42 -15.08
N TRP A 29 -10.79 -12.86 -15.60
CA TRP A 29 -11.20 -14.25 -15.50
C TRP A 29 -10.24 -15.11 -16.32
N ILE A 30 -9.29 -15.74 -15.68
CA ILE A 30 -8.49 -16.79 -16.30
C ILE A 30 -9.15 -18.12 -15.96
N SER A 31 -9.88 -18.67 -16.93
CA SER A 31 -10.33 -20.06 -16.95
C SER A 31 -11.14 -20.57 -15.73
N GLY A 32 -12.21 -19.87 -15.33
CA GLY A 32 -13.19 -20.41 -14.37
C GLY A 32 -12.69 -20.55 -12.92
N LYS A 33 -11.55 -19.98 -12.59
CA LYS A 33 -11.04 -19.89 -11.23
C LYS A 33 -11.49 -18.60 -10.57
N PRO A 34 -11.72 -18.57 -9.23
CA PRO A 34 -11.89 -17.33 -8.49
C PRO A 34 -10.68 -16.44 -8.67
N TYR A 35 -10.86 -15.13 -8.52
CA TYR A 35 -9.81 -14.15 -8.74
C TYR A 35 -8.60 -14.43 -7.86
N ASP A 36 -7.42 -14.47 -8.46
CA ASP A 36 -6.16 -14.51 -7.72
C ASP A 36 -5.78 -13.11 -7.22
N ARG A 37 -6.26 -12.08 -7.92
CA ARG A 37 -5.92 -10.67 -7.62
C ARG A 37 -7.00 -9.72 -8.09
N LEU A 38 -7.25 -8.69 -7.26
CA LEU A 38 -8.07 -7.52 -7.59
C LEU A 38 -7.25 -6.24 -7.41
N LEU A 39 -7.58 -5.22 -8.19
CA LEU A 39 -7.03 -3.87 -8.05
C LEU A 39 -8.16 -2.91 -7.66
N LEU A 40 -8.09 -2.40 -6.44
CA LEU A 40 -9.02 -1.40 -5.95
C LEU A 40 -8.53 -0.01 -6.33
N ASN A 41 -9.09 0.55 -7.40
CA ASN A 41 -8.74 1.88 -7.88
C ASN A 41 -9.29 2.98 -6.95
N ASN A 42 -8.54 4.07 -6.82
CA ASN A 42 -8.95 5.22 -6.00
C ASN A 42 -10.04 6.11 -6.62
N GLY A 43 -10.46 5.84 -7.86
CA GLY A 43 -11.44 6.63 -8.60
C GLY A 43 -10.86 7.92 -9.21
N LYS A 44 -9.55 8.08 -9.19
CA LYS A 44 -8.85 9.22 -9.80
C LYS A 44 -8.25 8.83 -11.16
N SER A 45 -7.87 9.82 -11.95
CA SER A 45 -7.30 9.64 -13.29
C SER A 45 -5.91 10.26 -13.41
N GLY A 46 -5.20 9.93 -14.49
CA GLY A 46 -3.88 10.48 -14.79
C GLY A 46 -2.84 10.10 -13.74
N THR A 47 -2.01 11.07 -13.37
CA THR A 47 -0.90 10.90 -12.41
C THR A 47 -1.36 10.63 -10.97
N ASP A 48 -2.63 10.91 -10.65
CA ASP A 48 -3.21 10.68 -9.33
C ASP A 48 -3.85 9.31 -9.17
N ARG A 49 -3.88 8.51 -10.24
CA ARG A 49 -4.39 7.16 -10.20
C ARG A 49 -3.49 6.29 -9.32
N GLU A 50 -4.12 5.58 -8.38
CA GLU A 50 -3.43 4.64 -7.50
C GLU A 50 -4.36 3.45 -7.21
N ASN A 51 -3.78 2.28 -7.00
CA ASN A 51 -4.50 1.07 -6.69
C ASN A 51 -4.01 0.46 -5.39
N LEU A 52 -4.94 -0.03 -4.58
CA LEU A 52 -4.63 -1.04 -3.59
C LEU A 52 -4.76 -2.41 -4.23
N LYS A 53 -3.84 -3.28 -3.92
CA LYS A 53 -3.77 -4.64 -4.43
C LYS A 53 -4.44 -5.58 -3.43
N ILE A 54 -5.36 -6.40 -3.91
CA ILE A 54 -6.01 -7.43 -3.13
C ILE A 54 -5.59 -8.76 -3.74
N GLU A 55 -4.96 -9.61 -2.97
CA GLU A 55 -4.53 -10.94 -3.38
C GLU A 55 -5.26 -11.99 -2.55
N PHE A 56 -5.73 -13.03 -3.24
CA PHE A 56 -6.42 -14.16 -2.65
C PHE A 56 -5.48 -15.36 -2.62
N GLU A 57 -5.21 -15.84 -1.44
CA GLU A 57 -4.52 -17.09 -1.18
C GLU A 57 -5.55 -18.17 -0.88
N ARG A 58 -5.08 -19.41 -0.59
CA ARG A 58 -5.95 -20.56 -0.39
C ARG A 58 -7.03 -20.38 0.67
N ASP A 59 -6.69 -19.75 1.79
CA ASP A 59 -7.58 -19.57 2.96
C ASP A 59 -7.48 -18.16 3.56
N SER A 60 -6.91 -17.22 2.85
CA SER A 60 -6.72 -15.85 3.31
C SER A 60 -6.68 -14.87 2.15
N MET A 61 -6.87 -13.60 2.45
CA MET A 61 -6.66 -12.53 1.51
C MET A 61 -5.80 -11.44 2.13
N THR A 62 -5.08 -10.72 1.29
CA THR A 62 -4.30 -9.55 1.68
C THR A 62 -4.73 -8.33 0.91
N ILE A 63 -4.72 -7.18 1.59
CA ILE A 63 -4.88 -5.85 0.98
C ILE A 63 -3.57 -5.11 1.19
N SER A 64 -2.89 -4.73 0.12
CA SER A 64 -1.58 -4.08 0.20
C SER A 64 -1.48 -2.84 -0.68
N GLY A 65 -0.63 -1.90 -0.27
CA GLY A 65 -0.30 -0.70 -1.03
C GLY A 65 -0.21 0.56 -0.20
N SER A 66 0.04 1.67 -0.88
CA SER A 66 0.11 2.98 -0.23
C SER A 66 -1.28 3.56 -0.02
N ILE A 67 -1.80 3.41 1.20
CA ILE A 67 -3.11 3.98 1.57
C ILE A 67 -3.12 5.51 1.45
N ARG A 68 -2.00 6.17 1.68
CA ARG A 68 -1.83 7.62 1.50
C ARG A 68 -2.02 8.02 0.04
N LYS A 69 -1.27 7.39 -0.87
CA LYS A 69 -1.38 7.66 -2.31
C LYS A 69 -2.75 7.31 -2.84
N TRP A 70 -3.33 6.24 -2.35
CA TRP A 70 -4.67 5.83 -2.74
C TRP A 70 -5.74 6.86 -2.32
N TYR A 71 -5.62 7.42 -1.12
CA TYR A 71 -6.59 8.39 -0.61
C TYR A 71 -6.42 9.78 -1.22
N TYR A 72 -5.22 10.32 -1.22
CA TYR A 72 -4.95 11.67 -1.72
C TYR A 72 -4.65 11.72 -3.22
N GLY A 73 -4.16 10.65 -3.81
CA GLY A 73 -3.63 10.56 -5.18
C GLY A 73 -2.12 10.27 -5.17
N ALA A 74 -1.65 9.62 -6.22
CA ALA A 74 -0.26 9.15 -6.29
C ALA A 74 0.77 10.30 -6.31
N SER A 75 0.39 11.46 -6.85
CA SER A 75 1.24 12.66 -6.91
C SER A 75 1.24 13.48 -5.61
N SER A 76 0.31 13.25 -4.68
CA SER A 76 0.22 14.02 -3.44
C SER A 76 1.41 13.77 -2.52
N LEU A 77 1.90 14.85 -1.91
CA LEU A 77 2.93 14.84 -0.87
C LEU A 77 2.34 15.04 0.54
N ASP A 78 1.01 15.14 0.64
CA ASP A 78 0.33 15.38 1.91
C ASP A 78 0.52 14.22 2.87
N ASP A 79 0.71 14.54 4.14
CA ASP A 79 0.80 13.54 5.20
C ASP A 79 -0.58 13.03 5.60
N LEU A 80 -0.70 11.71 5.69
CA LEU A 80 -1.95 11.07 6.11
C LEU A 80 -2.15 11.25 7.61
N THR A 81 -3.13 12.08 7.99
CA THR A 81 -3.52 12.24 9.39
C THR A 81 -4.27 11.01 9.91
N LYS A 82 -4.36 10.85 11.24
CA LYS A 82 -5.16 9.77 11.85
C LYS A 82 -6.62 9.81 11.37
N THR A 83 -7.21 11.00 11.30
CA THR A 83 -8.60 11.17 10.84
C THR A 83 -8.76 10.77 9.37
N ASP A 84 -7.81 11.13 8.53
CA ASP A 84 -7.89 10.81 7.11
C ASP A 84 -7.55 9.36 6.83
N LEU A 85 -6.70 8.73 7.62
CA LEU A 85 -6.48 7.29 7.61
C LEU A 85 -7.79 6.53 7.90
N GLU A 86 -8.54 6.95 8.91
CA GLU A 86 -9.84 6.35 9.21
C GLU A 86 -10.84 6.55 8.07
N LYS A 87 -10.93 7.75 7.48
CA LYS A 87 -11.78 8.00 6.30
C LYS A 87 -11.37 7.15 5.11
N ALA A 88 -10.07 7.00 4.87
CA ALA A 88 -9.55 6.17 3.79
C ALA A 88 -9.99 4.72 3.96
N TRP A 89 -9.84 4.14 5.16
CA TRP A 89 -10.26 2.77 5.42
C TRP A 89 -11.79 2.58 5.39
N ARG A 90 -12.57 3.57 5.81
CA ARG A 90 -14.02 3.55 5.63
C ARG A 90 -14.41 3.52 4.14
N LYS A 91 -13.69 4.27 3.31
CA LYS A 91 -13.88 4.26 1.85
C LYS A 91 -13.51 2.90 1.26
N VAL A 92 -12.40 2.30 1.69
CA VAL A 92 -12.00 0.95 1.26
C VAL A 92 -13.07 -0.08 1.65
N ALA A 93 -13.55 -0.08 2.89
CA ALA A 93 -14.59 -0.98 3.36
C ALA A 93 -15.88 -0.86 2.54
N ALA A 94 -16.32 0.38 2.27
CA ALA A 94 -17.49 0.64 1.45
C ALA A 94 -17.34 0.10 0.02
N TRP A 95 -16.15 0.25 -0.58
CA TRP A 95 -15.88 -0.28 -1.92
C TRP A 95 -15.81 -1.80 -1.96
N LEU A 96 -15.35 -2.42 -0.87
CA LEU A 96 -15.34 -3.88 -0.73
C LEU A 96 -16.72 -4.45 -0.34
N GLY A 97 -17.69 -3.61 -0.07
CA GLY A 97 -19.03 -4.06 0.38
C GLY A 97 -19.02 -4.72 1.76
N ILE A 98 -18.04 -4.41 2.60
CA ILE A 98 -17.93 -4.90 3.97
C ILE A 98 -18.11 -3.76 4.98
N SER A 99 -18.46 -4.09 6.23
CA SER A 99 -18.52 -3.09 7.29
C SER A 99 -17.12 -2.61 7.67
N PHE A 100 -17.02 -1.36 8.15
CA PHE A 100 -15.75 -0.86 8.67
C PHE A 100 -15.28 -1.64 9.90
N ASP A 101 -16.21 -2.12 10.73
CA ASP A 101 -15.89 -2.95 11.88
C ASP A 101 -15.31 -4.32 11.45
N THR A 102 -15.82 -4.90 10.37
CA THR A 102 -15.22 -6.08 9.76
C THR A 102 -13.80 -5.80 9.27
N LEU A 103 -13.58 -4.69 8.56
CA LEU A 103 -12.22 -4.33 8.10
C LEU A 103 -11.25 -4.14 9.27
N ARG A 104 -11.71 -3.64 10.41
CA ARG A 104 -10.89 -3.46 11.62
C ARG A 104 -10.43 -4.77 12.27
N THR A 105 -11.04 -5.89 11.94
CA THR A 105 -10.60 -7.22 12.43
C THR A 105 -9.44 -7.79 11.62
N PHE A 106 -9.08 -7.16 10.49
CA PHE A 106 -7.95 -7.62 9.68
C PHE A 106 -6.63 -7.38 10.44
N GLU A 107 -5.74 -8.34 10.32
CA GLU A 107 -4.41 -8.25 10.94
C GLU A 107 -3.48 -7.39 10.10
N ILE A 108 -2.71 -6.52 10.75
CA ILE A 108 -1.63 -5.79 10.09
C ILE A 108 -0.44 -6.75 10.00
N SER A 109 -0.14 -7.23 8.80
CA SER A 109 1.02 -8.10 8.55
C SER A 109 2.28 -7.30 8.24
N GLU A 110 2.13 -6.11 7.67
CA GLU A 110 3.24 -5.22 7.36
C GLU A 110 2.78 -3.77 7.42
N ILE A 111 3.65 -2.90 7.92
CA ILE A 111 3.43 -1.45 7.94
C ILE A 111 4.75 -0.73 7.67
N GLU A 112 4.72 0.19 6.71
CA GLU A 112 5.82 1.09 6.42
C GLU A 112 5.45 2.50 6.90
N ILE A 113 6.33 3.06 7.72
CA ILE A 113 6.16 4.42 8.25
C ILE A 113 7.22 5.31 7.64
N GLY A 114 6.80 6.23 6.80
CA GLY A 114 7.64 7.28 6.23
C GLY A 114 7.58 8.56 7.06
N LEU A 115 8.66 9.31 7.06
CA LEU A 115 8.73 10.65 7.63
C LEU A 115 9.19 11.64 6.56
N ASN A 116 8.35 12.63 6.26
CA ASN A 116 8.75 13.74 5.40
C ASN A 116 9.54 14.74 6.23
N VAL A 117 10.83 14.83 5.99
CA VAL A 117 11.70 15.80 6.65
C VAL A 117 11.98 16.93 5.66
N PRO A 118 11.53 18.17 5.93
CA PRO A 118 11.92 19.29 5.11
C PRO A 118 13.42 19.54 5.26
N ILE A 119 14.14 19.47 4.15
CA ILE A 119 15.56 19.74 4.10
C ILE A 119 15.83 21.03 3.33
N ASN A 120 16.66 21.87 3.91
CA ASN A 120 17.01 23.17 3.34
C ASN A 120 18.24 23.05 2.43
N MET A 121 18.17 22.11 1.47
CA MET A 121 19.24 21.91 0.48
C MET A 121 18.65 21.49 -0.87
N THR A 122 19.39 21.71 -1.94
CA THR A 122 18.99 21.28 -3.28
C THR A 122 19.11 19.76 -3.44
N CYS A 123 18.34 19.18 -4.37
CA CYS A 123 18.44 17.75 -4.68
C CYS A 123 19.87 17.35 -5.08
N THR A 124 20.58 18.22 -5.80
CA THR A 124 21.96 17.98 -6.22
C THR A 124 22.90 17.88 -5.02
N GLU A 125 22.81 18.82 -4.07
CA GLU A 125 23.62 18.77 -2.84
C GLU A 125 23.32 17.51 -2.01
N MET A 126 22.05 17.13 -1.92
CA MET A 126 21.64 15.91 -1.23
C MET A 126 22.24 14.66 -1.87
N VAL A 127 22.15 14.54 -3.19
CA VAL A 127 22.75 13.42 -3.94
C VAL A 127 24.26 13.35 -3.71
N HIS A 128 24.98 14.47 -3.80
CA HIS A 128 26.42 14.49 -3.54
C HIS A 128 26.79 14.04 -2.12
N ARG A 129 26.00 14.41 -1.11
CA ARG A 129 26.24 13.97 0.26
C ARG A 129 26.00 12.48 0.45
N ILE A 130 24.93 11.95 -0.15
CA ILE A 130 24.61 10.50 -0.10
C ILE A 130 25.72 9.70 -0.82
N TRP A 131 26.15 10.14 -2.00
CA TRP A 131 27.26 9.53 -2.73
C TRP A 131 28.57 9.54 -1.92
N GLY A 132 28.89 10.67 -1.28
CA GLY A 132 30.05 10.77 -0.41
C GLY A 132 30.02 9.75 0.74
N CYS A 133 28.85 9.57 1.38
CA CYS A 133 28.70 8.57 2.44
C CYS A 133 28.82 7.12 1.93
N LEU A 134 28.27 6.82 0.75
CA LEU A 134 28.34 5.48 0.16
C LEU A 134 29.77 5.10 -0.28
N LEU A 135 30.54 6.05 -0.82
CA LEU A 135 31.95 5.83 -1.17
C LEU A 135 32.81 5.58 0.08
N TYR A 136 32.52 6.30 1.17
CA TYR A 136 33.30 6.13 2.42
C TYR A 136 33.03 4.77 3.10
N THR A 137 31.82 4.21 2.94
CA THR A 137 31.50 2.88 3.48
C THR A 137 32.07 1.73 2.65
N SER A 138 32.28 1.91 1.34
CA SER A 138 32.91 0.90 0.48
C SER A 138 34.44 0.82 0.72
N ASP A 139 35.11 1.95 0.89
CA ASP A 139 36.54 1.97 1.18
C ASP A 139 36.89 1.36 2.55
N ALA A 140 35.99 1.52 3.55
CA ALA A 140 36.17 0.91 4.86
C ALA A 140 35.98 -0.61 4.88
N ALA A 141 35.33 -1.18 3.87
CA ALA A 141 35.16 -2.63 3.75
C ALA A 141 36.38 -3.30 3.08
N ASP A 142 37.10 -2.60 2.21
CA ASP A 142 38.29 -3.12 1.57
C ASP A 142 39.51 -3.16 2.51
N ASP A 143 39.58 -2.28 3.52
CA ASP A 143 40.62 -2.28 4.55
C ASP A 143 40.50 -3.44 5.57
N LEU A 144 39.39 -4.17 5.57
CA LEU A 144 39.18 -5.32 6.47
C LEU A 144 39.51 -6.68 5.85
N ILE A 145 39.95 -6.73 4.57
CA ILE A 145 40.33 -7.96 3.82
C ILE A 145 41.84 -8.01 3.54
N GLY A 146 42.60 -7.21 4.21
CA GLY A 146 44.08 -7.23 4.20
C GLY A 146 44.67 -8.26 5.16
#